data_ac799776be0642d80057bbd9e63484bf
#
_entry.id   ac799776be0642d80057bbd9e63484bf
#
_cell.length_a   1.000
_cell.length_b   1.000
_cell.length_c   1.000
_cell.angle_alpha   90.00
_cell.angle_beta   90.00
_cell.angle_gamma   90.00
#
_symmetry.space_group_name_H-M   'P 1'
#
loop_
_entity.id
_entity.type
_entity.pdbx_description
1 polymer ?
#
loop_
_entity_poly.entity_id
_entity_poly.type
_entity_poly.pdbx_seq_one_letter_code
_entity_poly.pdbx_strand_id
1 'polypeptide(L)'
;MFYVSSRMTTPPPVFSSPLQQSVYELLAKLEIAFERVDTDPGITMEDCQNINSGIGGRIVKTIFLCNRQQTRFYIYVTRDDKPFVTRDFSQALGISRVSFASAEKLLEIAGTEHGAATILCACAQSTQNVVFVMDREVTEQPYYCCTDGTVSCFIKIKMEDLLEKYLPACNH
;
A
#
# COMPACT_ATOMS: atom_id res chain seq x y z
N MET A 1 16.70 -15.24 12.21
CA MET A 1 15.40 -15.70 11.65
C MET A 1 14.48 -14.49 11.56
N PHE A 2 13.90 -14.24 10.40
CA PHE A 2 12.95 -13.13 10.22
C PHE A 2 11.67 -13.36 11.04
N TYR A 3 11.30 -12.34 11.82
CA TYR A 3 10.16 -12.45 12.74
C TYR A 3 8.84 -12.11 12.02
N VAL A 4 7.83 -12.92 12.24
CA VAL A 4 6.43 -12.64 11.89
C VAL A 4 5.56 -13.05 13.08
N SER A 5 4.77 -12.11 13.60
CA SER A 5 3.88 -12.38 14.73
C SER A 5 2.71 -13.30 14.36
N SER A 6 1.97 -13.74 15.35
CA SER A 6 0.63 -14.28 15.12
C SER A 6 -0.29 -13.18 14.55
N ARG A 7 -1.37 -13.61 13.89
CA ARG A 7 -2.38 -12.67 13.35
C ARG A 7 -3.14 -11.98 14.47
N MET A 8 -3.35 -10.69 14.33
CA MET A 8 -4.10 -9.86 15.26
C MET A 8 -5.20 -9.12 14.50
N THR A 9 -6.32 -8.89 15.17
CA THR A 9 -7.48 -8.17 14.63
C THR A 9 -7.68 -6.80 15.28
N THR A 10 -6.74 -6.40 16.12
CA THR A 10 -6.73 -5.12 16.82
C THR A 10 -5.63 -4.20 16.27
N PRO A 11 -5.80 -2.86 16.31
CA PRO A 11 -4.74 -1.94 15.93
C PRO A 11 -3.49 -2.13 16.79
N PRO A 12 -2.32 -1.65 16.33
CA PRO A 12 -1.14 -1.57 17.19
C PRO A 12 -1.45 -0.75 18.46
N PRO A 13 -0.91 -1.14 19.61
CA PRO A 13 -1.13 -0.40 20.88
C PRO A 13 -0.52 1.01 20.85
N VAL A 14 0.53 1.20 20.03
CA VAL A 14 1.19 2.48 19.79
C VAL A 14 1.41 2.63 18.28
N PHE A 15 1.01 3.75 17.72
CA PHE A 15 1.24 4.04 16.31
C PHE A 15 2.63 4.61 16.07
N SER A 16 3.30 4.12 15.03
CA SER A 16 4.66 4.53 14.65
C SER A 16 4.68 5.77 13.76
N SER A 17 3.56 6.14 13.16
CA SER A 17 3.45 7.31 12.28
C SER A 17 2.04 7.88 12.27
N PRO A 18 1.87 9.16 11.89
CA PRO A 18 0.54 9.75 11.69
C PRO A 18 -0.28 9.00 10.63
N LEU A 19 0.35 8.52 9.57
CA LEU A 19 -0.35 7.75 8.54
C LEU A 19 -0.90 6.44 9.10
N GLN A 20 -0.10 5.68 9.83
CA GLN A 20 -0.55 4.44 10.44
C GLN A 20 -1.79 4.68 11.33
N GLN A 21 -1.77 5.70 12.14
CA GLN A 21 -2.91 6.08 12.98
C GLN A 21 -4.14 6.39 12.13
N SER A 22 -4.00 7.21 11.10
CA SER A 22 -5.11 7.58 10.21
C SER A 22 -5.71 6.37 9.49
N VAL A 23 -4.88 5.42 9.07
CA VAL A 23 -5.34 4.16 8.44
C VAL A 23 -6.26 3.38 9.38
N TYR A 24 -5.82 3.11 10.60
CA TYR A 24 -6.63 2.34 11.56
C TYR A 24 -7.88 3.09 12.03
N GLU A 25 -7.80 4.40 12.21
CA GLU A 25 -8.96 5.23 12.54
C GLU A 25 -10.03 5.17 11.44
N LEU A 26 -9.62 5.22 10.17
CA LEU A 26 -10.55 5.11 9.04
C LEU A 26 -11.15 3.70 8.92
N LEU A 27 -10.33 2.66 9.09
CA LEU A 27 -10.83 1.28 9.10
C LEU A 27 -11.90 1.09 10.20
N ALA A 28 -11.67 1.61 11.39
CA ALA A 28 -12.63 1.56 12.49
C ALA A 28 -13.91 2.33 12.17
N LYS A 29 -13.78 3.54 11.64
CA LYS A 29 -14.93 4.41 11.25
C LYS A 29 -15.81 3.76 10.18
N LEU A 30 -15.19 3.05 9.24
CA LEU A 30 -15.89 2.37 8.14
C LEU A 30 -16.31 0.93 8.51
N GLU A 31 -16.01 0.48 9.72
CA GLU A 31 -16.29 -0.88 10.19
C GLU A 31 -15.69 -1.95 9.27
N ILE A 32 -14.48 -1.69 8.76
CA ILE A 32 -13.74 -2.63 7.93
C ILE A 32 -12.93 -3.58 8.81
N ALA A 33 -13.22 -4.87 8.72
CA ALA A 33 -12.46 -5.91 9.42
C ALA A 33 -11.09 -6.08 8.77
N PHE A 34 -10.09 -6.33 9.58
CA PHE A 34 -8.72 -6.58 9.14
C PHE A 34 -8.03 -7.64 9.98
N GLU A 35 -6.99 -8.22 9.42
CA GLU A 35 -5.97 -8.98 10.15
C GLU A 35 -4.61 -8.31 9.89
N ARG A 36 -3.74 -8.32 10.89
CA ARG A 36 -2.38 -7.78 10.74
C ARG A 36 -1.35 -8.68 11.40
N VAL A 37 -0.11 -8.56 10.96
CA VAL A 37 1.06 -9.18 11.57
C VAL A 37 2.15 -8.12 11.74
N ASP A 38 2.89 -8.20 12.84
CA ASP A 38 4.10 -7.41 13.05
C ASP A 38 5.31 -8.23 12.58
N THR A 39 6.29 -7.56 12.02
CA THR A 39 7.49 -8.19 11.43
C THR A 39 8.75 -7.41 11.79
N ASP A 40 9.90 -8.03 11.54
CA ASP A 40 11.15 -7.28 11.46
C ASP A 40 11.12 -6.33 10.24
N PRO A 41 11.81 -5.19 10.27
CA PRO A 41 12.00 -4.35 9.11
C PRO A 41 13.03 -4.93 8.13
N GLY A 42 12.95 -4.50 6.86
CA GLY A 42 13.91 -4.94 5.84
C GLY A 42 13.55 -6.29 5.22
N ILE A 43 12.93 -6.25 4.06
CA ILE A 43 12.26 -7.39 3.45
C ILE A 43 13.05 -7.93 2.26
N THR A 44 13.46 -9.20 2.33
CA THR A 44 13.95 -10.00 1.21
C THR A 44 12.79 -10.75 0.54
N MET A 45 13.08 -11.43 -0.57
CA MET A 45 12.10 -12.31 -1.23
C MET A 45 11.66 -13.47 -0.31
N GLU A 46 12.58 -14.00 0.49
CA GLU A 46 12.27 -15.04 1.47
C GLU A 46 11.37 -14.49 2.59
N ASP A 47 11.63 -13.29 3.05
CA ASP A 47 10.82 -12.63 4.07
C ASP A 47 9.38 -12.41 3.58
N CYS A 48 9.20 -12.05 2.29
CA CYS A 48 7.88 -11.94 1.67
C CYS A 48 7.08 -13.24 1.74
N GLN A 49 7.73 -14.39 1.53
CA GLN A 49 7.06 -15.68 1.65
C GLN A 49 6.63 -15.97 3.09
N ASN A 50 7.48 -15.63 4.06
CA ASN A 50 7.16 -15.77 5.48
C ASN A 50 5.98 -14.87 5.89
N ILE A 51 5.95 -13.64 5.39
CA ILE A 51 4.85 -12.70 5.64
C ILE A 51 3.56 -13.23 5.01
N ASN A 52 3.60 -13.68 3.76
CA ASN A 52 2.43 -14.24 3.08
C ASN A 52 1.84 -15.43 3.85
N SER A 53 2.68 -16.32 4.34
CA SER A 53 2.26 -17.46 5.17
C SER A 53 1.67 -17.00 6.49
N GLY A 54 2.29 -16.04 7.16
CA GLY A 54 1.84 -15.48 8.43
C GLY A 54 0.49 -14.79 8.33
N ILE A 55 0.31 -13.91 7.34
CA ILE A 55 -0.93 -13.14 7.16
C ILE A 55 -2.04 -13.94 6.45
N GLY A 56 -1.69 -15.05 5.81
CA GLY A 56 -2.65 -15.86 5.05
C GLY A 56 -3.15 -15.16 3.80
N GLY A 57 -2.26 -14.52 3.07
CA GLY A 57 -2.54 -13.82 1.83
C GLY A 57 -1.27 -13.53 1.06
N ARG A 58 -1.37 -12.80 -0.03
CA ARG A 58 -0.21 -12.43 -0.85
C ARG A 58 -0.04 -10.91 -0.84
N ILE A 59 1.09 -10.44 -0.32
CA ILE A 59 1.40 -9.01 -0.32
C ILE A 59 1.61 -8.53 -1.77
N VAL A 60 1.14 -7.32 -2.02
CA VAL A 60 1.27 -6.64 -3.31
C VAL A 60 2.52 -5.78 -3.34
N LYS A 61 2.92 -5.41 -4.55
CA LYS A 61 3.96 -4.42 -4.79
C LYS A 61 3.31 -3.06 -5.06
N THR A 62 3.76 -2.04 -4.33
CA THR A 62 3.27 -0.67 -4.48
C THR A 62 4.41 0.22 -4.95
N ILE A 63 4.17 0.95 -6.04
CA ILE A 63 5.17 1.77 -6.72
C ILE A 63 4.69 3.21 -6.75
N PHE A 64 5.55 4.13 -6.34
CA PHE A 64 5.27 5.56 -6.34
C PHE A 64 6.00 6.24 -7.51
N LEU A 65 5.25 6.86 -8.39
CA LEU A 65 5.71 7.39 -9.67
C LEU A 65 5.36 8.87 -9.81
N CYS A 66 6.10 9.57 -10.66
CA CYS A 66 5.81 10.95 -11.01
C CYS A 66 6.06 11.20 -12.49
N ASN A 67 5.46 12.27 -13.03
CA ASN A 67 5.79 12.79 -14.35
C ASN A 67 7.15 13.53 -14.28
N ARG A 68 7.68 13.90 -15.44
CA ARG A 68 8.99 14.57 -15.56
C ARG A 68 9.06 15.88 -14.76
N GLN A 69 7.97 16.63 -14.72
CA GLN A 69 7.89 17.92 -14.02
C GLN A 69 7.66 17.77 -12.49
N GLN A 70 7.45 16.56 -12.01
CA GLN A 70 7.11 16.28 -10.60
C GLN A 70 5.88 17.06 -10.11
N THR A 71 4.90 17.21 -10.98
CA THR A 71 3.62 17.88 -10.71
C THR A 71 2.44 16.91 -10.64
N ARG A 72 2.61 15.69 -11.15
CA ARG A 72 1.63 14.61 -11.08
C ARG A 72 2.27 13.36 -10.51
N PHE A 73 1.56 12.76 -9.57
CA PHE A 73 2.03 11.58 -8.85
C PHE A 73 1.04 10.44 -9.01
N TYR A 74 1.57 9.23 -9.02
CA TYR A 74 0.80 7.99 -9.21
C TYR A 74 1.23 6.97 -8.16
N ILE A 75 0.27 6.29 -7.57
CA ILE A 75 0.51 5.07 -6.81
C ILE A 75 -0.02 3.91 -7.63
N TYR A 76 0.86 3.00 -7.99
CA TYR A 76 0.54 1.81 -8.77
C TYR A 76 0.69 0.56 -7.92
N VAL A 77 -0.38 -0.23 -7.84
CA VAL A 77 -0.41 -1.49 -7.12
C VAL A 77 -0.46 -2.63 -8.12
N THR A 78 0.49 -3.54 -8.02
CA THR A 78 0.61 -4.71 -8.90
C THR A 78 1.04 -5.95 -8.10
N ARG A 79 1.09 -7.08 -8.75
CA ARG A 79 1.58 -8.32 -8.14
C ARG A 79 3.07 -8.22 -7.81
N ASP A 80 3.47 -8.84 -6.72
CA ASP A 80 4.87 -8.88 -6.26
C ASP A 80 5.83 -9.51 -7.29
N ASP A 81 5.34 -10.49 -8.06
CA ASP A 81 6.12 -11.25 -9.07
C ASP A 81 6.09 -10.62 -10.48
N LYS A 82 5.34 -9.52 -10.67
CA LYS A 82 5.20 -8.89 -11.97
C LYS A 82 6.30 -7.84 -12.18
N PRO A 83 7.12 -7.94 -13.24
CA PRO A 83 8.09 -6.90 -13.58
C PRO A 83 7.38 -5.58 -13.87
N PHE A 84 7.96 -4.48 -13.41
CA PHE A 84 7.44 -3.15 -13.67
C PHE A 84 8.30 -2.44 -14.71
N VAL A 85 7.66 -1.95 -15.77
CA VAL A 85 8.27 -1.20 -16.84
C VAL A 85 7.55 0.14 -17.00
N THR A 86 8.24 1.24 -16.75
CA THR A 86 7.66 2.60 -16.79
C THR A 86 7.00 2.93 -18.13
N ARG A 87 7.59 2.46 -19.24
CA ARG A 87 7.03 2.65 -20.58
C ARG A 87 5.67 2.01 -20.73
N ASP A 88 5.54 0.77 -20.27
CA ASP A 88 4.29 0.01 -20.43
C ASP A 88 3.17 0.61 -19.57
N PHE A 89 3.49 1.05 -18.36
CA PHE A 89 2.57 1.79 -17.48
C PHE A 89 2.08 3.07 -18.16
N SER A 90 3.01 3.89 -18.65
CA SER A 90 2.67 5.17 -19.28
C SER A 90 1.83 4.97 -20.54
N GLN A 91 2.15 3.97 -21.34
CA GLN A 91 1.42 3.64 -22.56
C GLN A 91 0.00 3.13 -22.25
N ALA A 92 -0.15 2.29 -21.24
CA ALA A 92 -1.45 1.77 -20.84
C ALA A 92 -2.41 2.88 -20.36
N LEU A 93 -1.88 3.93 -19.73
CA LEU A 93 -2.66 5.08 -19.26
C LEU A 93 -2.77 6.21 -20.28
N GLY A 94 -2.08 6.13 -21.42
CA GLY A 94 -2.06 7.21 -22.42
C GLY A 94 -1.43 8.50 -21.92
N ILE A 95 -0.45 8.41 -21.04
CA ILE A 95 0.25 9.55 -20.42
C ILE A 95 1.70 9.63 -20.85
N SER A 96 2.34 10.77 -20.60
CA SER A 96 3.77 10.93 -20.80
C SER A 96 4.54 9.99 -19.88
N ARG A 97 5.77 9.65 -20.28
CA ARG A 97 6.62 8.74 -19.53
C ARG A 97 6.79 9.19 -18.08
N VAL A 98 6.57 8.26 -17.17
CA VAL A 98 6.78 8.43 -15.72
C VAL A 98 8.15 7.89 -15.29
N SER A 99 8.58 8.31 -14.13
CA SER A 99 9.76 7.79 -13.44
C SER A 99 9.41 7.50 -11.97
N PHE A 100 10.29 6.79 -11.28
CA PHE A 100 10.14 6.59 -9.84
C PHE A 100 10.25 7.95 -9.13
N ALA A 101 9.31 8.24 -8.24
CA ALA A 101 9.39 9.41 -7.39
C ALA A 101 10.42 9.20 -6.28
N SER A 102 11.00 10.31 -5.78
CA SER A 102 12.02 10.24 -4.73
C SER A 102 11.43 9.79 -3.38
N ALA A 103 12.31 9.27 -2.51
CA ALA A 103 11.93 8.93 -1.13
C ALA A 103 11.40 10.15 -0.36
N GLU A 104 11.96 11.33 -0.62
CA GLU A 104 11.51 12.60 -0.04
C GLU A 104 10.06 12.92 -0.44
N LYS A 105 9.73 12.78 -1.72
CA LYS A 105 8.37 12.98 -2.22
C LYS A 105 7.39 11.93 -1.72
N LEU A 106 7.83 10.70 -1.56
CA LEU A 106 7.02 9.64 -0.97
C LEU A 106 6.63 9.99 0.48
N LEU A 107 7.59 10.45 1.27
CA LEU A 107 7.32 10.88 2.65
C LEU A 107 6.42 12.12 2.69
N GLU A 108 6.69 13.13 1.86
CA GLU A 108 5.92 14.38 1.80
C GLU A 108 4.46 14.13 1.40
N ILE A 109 4.22 13.31 0.39
CA ILE A 109 2.89 13.13 -0.22
C ILE A 109 2.13 11.98 0.41
N ALA A 110 2.77 10.81 0.55
CA ALA A 110 2.12 9.60 1.03
C ALA A 110 2.30 9.34 2.53
N GLY A 111 3.20 10.07 3.18
CA GLY A 111 3.46 9.91 4.62
C GLY A 111 4.17 8.63 4.98
N THR A 112 4.82 7.97 4.01
CA THR A 112 5.57 6.72 4.22
C THR A 112 7.01 6.86 3.81
N GLU A 113 7.85 6.03 4.39
CA GLU A 113 9.22 5.86 3.95
C GLU A 113 9.34 4.78 2.85
N HIS A 114 10.49 4.73 2.21
CA HIS A 114 10.78 3.72 1.18
C HIS A 114 10.63 2.30 1.76
N GLY A 115 9.91 1.45 1.04
CA GLY A 115 9.57 0.10 1.47
C GLY A 115 8.23 -0.02 2.21
N ALA A 116 7.60 1.10 2.58
CA ALA A 116 6.31 1.12 3.26
C ALA A 116 5.16 1.73 2.42
N ALA A 117 5.37 1.93 1.12
CA ALA A 117 4.34 2.46 0.25
C ALA A 117 3.10 1.55 0.24
N THR A 118 1.94 2.17 0.36
CA THR A 118 0.66 1.47 0.43
C THR A 118 -0.46 2.32 -0.17
N ILE A 119 -1.44 1.68 -0.81
CA ILE A 119 -2.63 2.39 -1.30
C ILE A 119 -3.47 2.95 -0.14
N LEU A 120 -3.29 2.43 1.06
CA LEU A 120 -4.01 2.93 2.25
C LEU A 120 -3.64 4.38 2.58
N CYS A 121 -2.56 4.93 2.04
CA CYS A 121 -2.22 6.35 2.16
C CYS A 121 -3.27 7.28 1.52
N ALA A 122 -4.22 6.74 0.76
CA ALA A 122 -5.34 7.49 0.20
C ALA A 122 -6.13 8.28 1.26
N CYS A 123 -6.09 7.86 2.53
CA CYS A 123 -6.72 8.59 3.64
C CYS A 123 -6.02 9.91 3.98
N ALA A 124 -4.79 10.12 3.53
CA ALA A 124 -4.06 11.36 3.77
C ALA A 124 -4.50 12.47 2.81
N GLN A 125 -4.77 13.65 3.34
CA GLN A 125 -5.20 14.79 2.51
C GLN A 125 -4.14 15.18 1.48
N SER A 126 -2.88 14.96 1.75
CA SER A 126 -1.77 15.19 0.82
C SER A 126 -1.83 14.34 -0.44
N THR A 127 -2.62 13.27 -0.47
CA THR A 127 -2.79 12.39 -1.63
C THR A 127 -3.99 12.71 -2.52
N GLN A 128 -4.73 13.79 -2.25
CA GLN A 128 -5.96 14.13 -3.00
C GLN A 128 -5.74 14.29 -4.51
N ASN A 129 -4.55 14.72 -4.92
CA ASN A 129 -4.18 14.89 -6.32
C ASN A 129 -3.34 13.74 -6.87
N VAL A 130 -3.16 12.67 -6.09
CA VAL A 130 -2.46 11.47 -6.53
C VAL A 130 -3.43 10.58 -7.30
N VAL A 131 -2.99 10.03 -8.41
CA VAL A 131 -3.76 9.06 -9.19
C VAL A 131 -3.42 7.65 -8.68
N PHE A 132 -4.43 6.95 -8.19
CA PHE A 132 -4.28 5.57 -7.74
C PHE A 132 -4.63 4.62 -8.87
N VAL A 133 -3.72 3.73 -9.18
CA VAL A 133 -3.86 2.73 -10.26
C VAL A 133 -3.63 1.36 -9.67
N MET A 134 -4.56 0.46 -9.90
CA MET A 134 -4.44 -0.92 -9.45
C MET A 134 -4.54 -1.86 -10.65
N ASP A 135 -3.61 -2.79 -10.74
CA ASP A 135 -3.64 -3.83 -11.75
C ASP A 135 -4.91 -4.68 -11.59
N ARG A 136 -5.58 -4.99 -12.69
CA ARG A 136 -6.81 -5.79 -12.68
C ARG A 136 -6.59 -7.12 -11.95
N GLU A 137 -5.47 -7.78 -12.18
CA GLU A 137 -5.14 -9.06 -11.53
C GLU A 137 -5.13 -8.94 -10.00
N VAL A 138 -4.80 -7.77 -9.45
CA VAL A 138 -4.86 -7.53 -8.01
C VAL A 138 -6.31 -7.34 -7.57
N THR A 139 -7.11 -6.59 -8.32
CA THR A 139 -8.53 -6.35 -7.97
C THR A 139 -9.38 -7.61 -7.98
N GLU A 140 -8.97 -8.63 -8.73
CA GLU A 140 -9.65 -9.93 -8.80
C GLU A 140 -9.33 -10.85 -7.62
N GLN A 141 -8.36 -10.48 -6.76
CA GLN A 141 -8.04 -11.23 -5.55
C GLN A 141 -9.06 -10.95 -4.44
N PRO A 142 -9.35 -11.93 -3.56
CA PRO A 142 -10.33 -11.73 -2.49
C PRO A 142 -9.85 -10.77 -1.40
N TYR A 143 -8.53 -10.64 -1.23
CA TYR A 143 -7.91 -9.82 -0.19
C TYR A 143 -6.83 -8.91 -0.75
N TYR A 144 -6.74 -7.73 -0.16
CA TYR A 144 -5.62 -6.81 -0.31
C TYR A 144 -4.68 -6.99 0.87
N CYS A 145 -3.41 -7.28 0.59
CA CYS A 145 -2.37 -7.45 1.60
C CYS A 145 -1.21 -6.51 1.28
N CYS A 146 -0.85 -5.65 2.20
CA CYS A 146 0.27 -4.71 2.06
C CYS A 146 0.71 -4.20 3.43
N THR A 147 1.68 -3.30 3.45
CA THR A 147 2.02 -2.58 4.67
C THR A 147 0.86 -1.67 5.10
N ASP A 148 0.82 -1.36 6.39
CA ASP A 148 -0.13 -0.38 6.95
C ASP A 148 0.41 1.05 6.93
N GLY A 149 1.47 1.30 6.18
CA GLY A 149 2.20 2.57 6.12
C GLY A 149 3.51 2.54 6.92
N THR A 150 3.88 1.40 7.48
CA THR A 150 5.16 1.19 8.19
C THR A 150 5.93 0.02 7.59
N VAL A 151 7.23 -0.06 7.87
CA VAL A 151 8.10 -1.13 7.34
C VAL A 151 8.02 -2.44 8.14
N SER A 152 7.28 -2.47 9.23
CA SER A 152 7.26 -3.58 10.18
C SER A 152 5.87 -4.09 10.53
N CYS A 153 4.84 -3.67 9.80
CA CYS A 153 3.48 -4.17 9.99
C CYS A 153 2.78 -4.35 8.65
N PHE A 154 2.18 -5.52 8.46
CA PHE A 154 1.41 -5.86 7.28
C PHE A 154 -0.04 -6.12 7.64
N ILE A 155 -0.94 -5.67 6.79
CA ILE A 155 -2.38 -5.74 6.98
C ILE A 155 -3.04 -6.46 5.82
N LYS A 156 -4.11 -7.21 6.12
CA LYS A 156 -4.99 -7.86 5.16
C LYS A 156 -6.41 -7.39 5.37
N ILE A 157 -7.03 -6.88 4.31
CA ILE A 157 -8.45 -6.50 4.27
C ILE A 157 -9.12 -7.14 3.06
N LYS A 158 -10.45 -7.24 3.08
CA LYS A 158 -11.18 -7.69 1.89
C LYS A 158 -11.01 -6.69 0.76
N MET A 159 -10.77 -7.18 -0.45
CA MET A 159 -10.67 -6.33 -1.65
C MET A 159 -11.94 -5.53 -1.87
N GLU A 160 -13.10 -6.13 -1.66
CA GLU A 160 -14.40 -5.47 -1.72
C GLU A 160 -14.47 -4.25 -0.79
N ASP A 161 -14.05 -4.41 0.47
CA ASP A 161 -14.03 -3.30 1.43
C ASP A 161 -13.06 -2.17 1.03
N LEU A 162 -11.91 -2.53 0.46
CA LEU A 162 -10.97 -1.54 -0.07
C LEU A 162 -11.60 -0.73 -1.21
N LEU A 163 -12.19 -1.41 -2.19
CA LEU A 163 -12.71 -0.78 -3.41
C LEU A 163 -14.04 -0.07 -3.21
N GLU A 164 -14.91 -0.59 -2.34
CA GLU A 164 -16.28 -0.08 -2.19
C GLU A 164 -16.47 0.82 -0.96
N LYS A 165 -15.58 0.76 0.02
CA LYS A 165 -15.67 1.56 1.25
C LYS A 165 -14.47 2.48 1.46
N TYR A 166 -13.27 1.91 1.52
CA TYR A 166 -12.06 2.67 1.91
C TYR A 166 -11.69 3.74 0.89
N LEU A 167 -11.45 3.35 -0.36
CA LEU A 167 -11.06 4.30 -1.41
C LEU A 167 -12.15 5.35 -1.70
N PRO A 168 -13.44 5.00 -1.81
CA PRO A 168 -14.50 6.01 -1.97
C PRO A 168 -14.58 6.99 -0.78
N ALA A 169 -14.38 6.54 0.46
CA ALA A 169 -14.33 7.42 1.62
C ALA A 169 -13.17 8.41 1.57
N CYS A 170 -12.11 8.10 0.83
CA CYS A 170 -10.96 8.97 0.57
C CYS A 170 -11.10 9.81 -0.69
N ASN A 171 -12.24 9.79 -1.38
CA ASN A 171 -12.51 10.45 -2.67
C ASN A 171 -11.63 9.90 -3.83
N HIS A 172 -11.36 8.62 -3.81
CA HIS A 172 -10.62 7.92 -4.85
C HIS A 172 -11.39 6.75 -5.46
#